data_f38861769fa1f19de1f24d5ee29653f0
#
_entry.id   f38861769fa1f19de1f24d5ee29653f0
#
_cell.length_a   1.000
_cell.length_b   1.000
_cell.length_c   1.000
_cell.angle_alpha   90.00
_cell.angle_beta   90.00
_cell.angle_gamma   90.00
#
_symmetry.space_group_name_H-M   'P 1'
#
loop_
_entity.id
_entity.type
_entity.pdbx_description
1 polymer ?
#
loop_
_entity_poly.entity_id
_entity_poly.type
_entity_poly.pdbx_seq_one_letter_code
_entity_poly.pdbx_strand_id
1 'polypeptide(L)'
;MLVSGGGTNLQALIDASERGELPDVELALVVSNKKTAHALERAQNAGIEALFIDSADFEARLQAELEARGIRLVVLAGFLRILSPEFTARWPRRILNIHPSLIPSFCGQGYYGLRVHEAALARGVKLTGATVHFVNEIPDGGEIILQKAVEVRPGDTPELLQRRVMEEAEWQLLPRAVQLAASELERSE
;
A
#
# COMPACT_ATOMS: atom_id res chain seq x y z
N MET A 1 6.78 5.70 -2.50
CA MET A 1 5.94 4.46 -2.42
C MET A 1 6.80 3.22 -2.52
N LEU A 2 6.54 2.16 -1.73
CA LEU A 2 7.26 0.89 -1.78
C LEU A 2 6.39 -0.19 -2.42
N VAL A 3 6.96 -0.97 -3.35
CA VAL A 3 6.25 -1.95 -4.18
C VAL A 3 7.10 -3.19 -4.42
N SER A 4 6.45 -4.35 -4.68
CA SER A 4 7.17 -5.59 -5.07
C SER A 4 6.64 -6.22 -6.35
N GLY A 5 5.63 -5.64 -7.00
CA GLY A 5 4.91 -6.28 -8.10
C GLY A 5 4.36 -5.33 -9.16
N GLY A 6 3.13 -5.58 -9.61
CA GLY A 6 2.49 -4.94 -10.76
C GLY A 6 2.20 -3.44 -10.64
N GLY A 7 2.04 -2.92 -9.41
CA GLY A 7 1.83 -1.49 -9.17
C GLY A 7 0.46 -0.93 -9.54
N THR A 8 -0.60 -1.73 -9.45
CA THR A 8 -1.97 -1.26 -9.74
C THR A 8 -2.43 -0.19 -8.76
N ASN A 9 -2.06 -0.29 -7.48
CA ASN A 9 -2.29 0.74 -6.47
C ASN A 9 -1.43 2.01 -6.71
N LEU A 10 -0.21 1.85 -7.25
CA LEU A 10 0.57 3.01 -7.70
C LEU A 10 -0.15 3.72 -8.85
N GLN A 11 -0.68 2.97 -9.82
CA GLN A 11 -1.44 3.57 -10.91
C GLN A 11 -2.65 4.34 -10.39
N ALA A 12 -3.38 3.80 -9.42
CA ALA A 12 -4.50 4.50 -8.81
C ALA A 12 -4.11 5.84 -8.15
N LEU A 13 -2.91 5.92 -7.53
CA LEU A 13 -2.38 7.18 -7.00
C LEU A 13 -1.96 8.15 -8.11
N ILE A 14 -1.33 7.67 -9.17
CA ILE A 14 -0.96 8.48 -10.34
C ILE A 14 -2.21 9.09 -10.96
N ASP A 15 -3.20 8.25 -11.27
CA ASP A 15 -4.47 8.69 -11.86
C ASP A 15 -5.22 9.69 -10.97
N ALA A 16 -5.21 9.49 -9.65
CA ALA A 16 -5.81 10.43 -8.70
C ALA A 16 -5.06 11.78 -8.65
N SER A 17 -3.74 11.76 -8.73
CA SER A 17 -2.91 12.96 -8.82
C SER A 17 -3.20 13.75 -10.10
N GLU A 18 -3.29 13.09 -11.24
CA GLU A 18 -3.63 13.70 -12.54
C GLU A 18 -5.03 14.32 -12.54
N ARG A 19 -5.98 13.73 -11.79
CA ARG A 19 -7.32 14.31 -11.61
C ARG A 19 -7.40 15.45 -10.58
N GLY A 20 -6.27 15.79 -9.91
CA GLY A 20 -6.23 16.82 -8.88
C GLY A 20 -6.88 16.40 -7.55
N GLU A 21 -7.05 15.12 -7.30
CA GLU A 21 -7.64 14.58 -6.07
C GLU A 21 -6.63 14.51 -4.89
N LEU A 22 -5.37 14.80 -5.17
CA LEU A 22 -4.26 14.75 -4.21
C LEU A 22 -3.53 16.10 -4.11
N PRO A 23 -4.21 17.19 -3.72
CA PRO A 23 -3.63 18.53 -3.73
C PRO A 23 -2.44 18.72 -2.77
N ASP A 24 -2.38 17.94 -1.68
CA ASP A 24 -1.33 18.02 -0.65
C ASP A 24 -0.26 16.92 -0.82
N VAL A 25 -0.23 16.23 -1.99
CA VAL A 25 0.63 15.08 -2.22
C VAL A 25 1.44 15.21 -3.49
N GLU A 26 2.75 15.07 -3.37
CA GLU A 26 3.67 14.85 -4.48
C GLU A 26 4.16 13.40 -4.49
N LEU A 27 4.00 12.72 -5.62
CA LEU A 27 4.53 11.36 -5.82
C LEU A 27 6.01 11.44 -6.25
N ALA A 28 6.91 11.61 -5.29
CA ALA A 28 8.31 11.92 -5.58
C ALA A 28 9.16 10.67 -5.89
N LEU A 29 8.87 9.52 -5.26
CA LEU A 29 9.74 8.35 -5.37
C LEU A 29 8.95 7.03 -5.30
N VAL A 30 9.28 6.10 -6.19
CA VAL A 30 8.87 4.69 -6.13
C VAL A 30 10.08 3.80 -5.94
N VAL A 31 10.06 2.97 -4.89
CA VAL A 31 11.14 2.03 -4.60
C VAL A 31 10.62 0.60 -4.69
N SER A 32 11.38 -0.28 -5.31
CA SER A 32 11.12 -1.71 -5.33
C SER A 32 12.30 -2.51 -4.82
N ASN A 33 12.00 -3.58 -4.09
CA ASN A 33 12.96 -4.63 -3.72
C ASN A 33 13.08 -5.73 -4.79
N LYS A 34 12.40 -5.56 -5.95
CA LYS A 34 12.46 -6.46 -7.10
C LYS A 34 12.76 -5.67 -8.37
N LYS A 35 13.88 -6.00 -9.02
CA LYS A 35 14.31 -5.33 -10.26
C LYS A 35 13.28 -5.42 -11.39
N THR A 36 12.51 -6.50 -11.42
CA THR A 36 11.50 -6.79 -12.46
C THR A 36 10.09 -6.33 -12.08
N ALA A 37 9.94 -5.51 -11.04
CA ALA A 37 8.63 -4.99 -10.65
C ALA A 37 8.09 -4.04 -11.72
N HIS A 38 6.93 -4.37 -12.29
CA HIS A 38 6.26 -3.55 -13.32
C HIS A 38 5.89 -2.14 -12.81
N ALA A 39 5.78 -2.01 -11.48
CA ALA A 39 5.57 -0.71 -10.84
C ALA A 39 6.68 0.31 -11.13
N LEU A 40 7.93 -0.14 -11.35
CA LEU A 40 9.04 0.77 -11.71
C LEU A 40 8.83 1.38 -13.11
N GLU A 41 8.34 0.58 -14.07
CA GLU A 41 8.01 1.07 -15.41
C GLU A 41 6.84 2.08 -15.37
N ARG A 42 5.80 1.80 -14.53
CA ARG A 42 4.68 2.73 -14.34
C ARG A 42 5.15 4.07 -13.80
N ALA A 43 6.04 4.06 -12.79
CA ALA A 43 6.61 5.27 -12.21
C ALA A 43 7.38 6.08 -13.27
N GLN A 44 8.26 5.42 -14.03
CA GLN A 44 9.03 6.05 -15.10
C GLN A 44 8.14 6.67 -16.18
N ASN A 45 7.10 5.94 -16.61
CA ASN A 45 6.15 6.44 -17.62
C ASN A 45 5.36 7.67 -17.13
N ALA A 46 5.15 7.79 -15.82
CA ALA A 46 4.52 8.93 -15.18
C ALA A 46 5.51 10.05 -14.79
N GLY A 47 6.79 9.94 -15.16
CA GLY A 47 7.81 10.92 -14.79
C GLY A 47 8.23 10.89 -13.32
N ILE A 48 7.87 9.84 -12.58
CA ILE A 48 8.21 9.67 -11.16
C ILE A 48 9.54 8.92 -11.04
N GLU A 49 10.41 9.38 -10.17
CA GLU A 49 11.68 8.68 -9.92
C GLU A 49 11.46 7.26 -9.43
N ALA A 50 12.17 6.30 -10.03
CA ALA A 50 12.01 4.88 -9.74
C ALA A 50 13.36 4.25 -9.39
N LEU A 51 13.44 3.63 -8.21
CA LEU A 51 14.65 3.00 -7.71
C LEU A 51 14.45 1.51 -7.42
N PHE A 52 15.40 0.71 -7.82
CA PHE A 52 15.59 -0.64 -7.34
C PHE A 52 16.65 -0.66 -6.24
N ILE A 53 16.29 -1.18 -5.06
CA ILE A 53 17.22 -1.34 -3.94
C ILE A 53 17.38 -2.84 -3.66
N ASP A 54 18.60 -3.35 -3.81
CA ASP A 54 18.96 -4.73 -3.50
C ASP A 54 18.98 -5.01 -1.98
N SER A 55 18.96 -6.29 -1.60
CA SER A 55 18.48 -6.76 -0.32
C SER A 55 19.42 -6.65 0.88
N ALA A 56 20.74 -6.53 0.70
CA ALA A 56 21.68 -6.66 1.83
C ALA A 56 21.51 -5.54 2.88
N ASP A 57 21.37 -4.28 2.44
CA ASP A 57 21.21 -3.10 3.31
C ASP A 57 19.97 -2.29 2.94
N PHE A 58 18.87 -3.00 2.62
CA PHE A 58 17.67 -2.37 2.06
C PHE A 58 17.17 -1.19 2.88
N GLU A 59 16.96 -1.36 4.17
CA GLU A 59 16.38 -0.32 5.03
C GLU A 59 17.30 0.86 5.26
N ALA A 60 18.61 0.61 5.39
CA ALA A 60 19.60 1.68 5.52
C ALA A 60 19.66 2.54 4.25
N ARG A 61 19.68 1.89 3.07
CA ARG A 61 19.63 2.59 1.79
C ARG A 61 18.30 3.29 1.57
N LEU A 62 17.19 2.62 1.87
CA LEU A 62 15.86 3.22 1.80
C LEU A 62 15.78 4.48 2.66
N GLN A 63 16.25 4.43 3.90
CA GLN A 63 16.23 5.58 4.80
C GLN A 63 17.02 6.76 4.21
N ALA A 64 18.23 6.51 3.69
CA ALA A 64 19.05 7.54 3.06
C ALA A 64 18.37 8.17 1.82
N GLU A 65 17.72 7.36 0.98
CA GLU A 65 17.00 7.83 -0.21
C GLU A 65 15.74 8.65 0.15
N LEU A 66 15.03 8.25 1.21
CA LEU A 66 13.88 8.99 1.71
C LEU A 66 14.28 10.34 2.30
N GLU A 67 15.33 10.37 3.13
CA GLU A 67 15.86 11.60 3.74
C GLU A 67 16.40 12.57 2.70
N ALA A 68 17.18 12.08 1.74
CA ALA A 68 17.78 12.93 0.69
C ALA A 68 16.76 13.68 -0.16
N ARG A 69 15.50 13.16 -0.23
CA ARG A 69 14.39 13.77 -0.98
C ARG A 69 13.35 14.45 -0.09
N GLY A 70 13.59 14.53 1.20
CA GLY A 70 12.64 15.14 2.13
C GLY A 70 11.28 14.41 2.16
N ILE A 71 11.27 13.07 1.94
CA ILE A 71 10.03 12.30 1.97
C ILE A 71 9.42 12.36 3.36
N ARG A 72 8.16 12.71 3.44
CA ARG A 72 7.41 12.86 4.70
C ARG A 72 6.44 11.71 4.96
N LEU A 73 5.96 11.03 3.91
CA LEU A 73 5.00 9.94 3.97
C LEU A 73 5.46 8.77 3.11
N VAL A 74 5.39 7.56 3.63
CA VAL A 74 5.71 6.31 2.94
C VAL A 74 4.43 5.50 2.74
N VAL A 75 4.23 4.97 1.55
CA VAL A 75 3.06 4.15 1.22
C VAL A 75 3.52 2.77 0.77
N LEU A 76 3.03 1.73 1.43
CA LEU A 76 3.22 0.33 1.06
C LEU A 76 2.01 -0.15 0.28
N ALA A 77 2.21 -0.74 -0.89
CA ALA A 77 1.14 -1.39 -1.64
C ALA A 77 1.68 -2.60 -2.39
N GLY A 78 1.32 -3.78 -1.93
CA GLY A 78 1.88 -5.02 -2.43
C GLY A 78 3.40 -5.12 -2.20
N PHE A 79 3.90 -4.52 -1.14
CA PHE A 79 5.28 -4.64 -0.70
C PHE A 79 5.41 -5.87 0.20
N LEU A 80 6.14 -6.89 -0.28
CA LEU A 80 6.14 -8.21 0.35
C LEU A 80 7.23 -8.39 1.43
N ARG A 81 7.99 -7.36 1.73
CA ARG A 81 8.98 -7.38 2.81
C ARG A 81 8.41 -6.72 4.05
N ILE A 82 8.60 -7.36 5.20
CA ILE A 82 8.26 -6.77 6.50
C ILE A 82 9.38 -5.81 6.87
N LEU A 83 9.01 -4.57 7.20
CA LEU A 83 9.94 -3.56 7.70
C LEU A 83 10.27 -3.85 9.17
N SER A 84 11.51 -3.57 9.56
CA SER A 84 11.95 -3.79 10.94
C SER A 84 11.25 -2.85 11.92
N PRO A 85 11.15 -3.23 13.21
CA PRO A 85 10.67 -2.34 14.27
C PRO A 85 11.48 -1.05 14.36
N GLU A 86 12.79 -1.13 14.14
CA GLU A 86 13.71 0.00 14.15
C GLU A 86 13.41 0.99 13.02
N PHE A 87 13.06 0.49 11.84
CA PHE A 87 12.67 1.34 10.73
C PHE A 87 11.31 1.98 10.96
N THR A 88 10.30 1.19 11.37
CA THR A 88 8.94 1.72 11.60
C THR A 88 8.90 2.75 12.73
N ALA A 89 9.72 2.58 13.78
CA ALA A 89 9.82 3.52 14.89
C ALA A 89 10.36 4.92 14.49
N ARG A 90 11.09 5.02 13.37
CA ARG A 90 11.57 6.32 12.85
C ARG A 90 10.48 7.08 12.09
N TRP A 91 9.40 6.40 11.71
CA TRP A 91 8.32 6.93 10.88
C TRP A 91 6.95 6.83 11.58
N PRO A 92 6.79 7.33 12.82
CA PRO A 92 5.55 7.18 13.57
C PRO A 92 4.41 7.88 12.83
N ARG A 93 3.33 7.14 12.50
CA ARG A 93 2.18 7.61 11.70
C ARG A 93 2.54 8.19 10.32
N ARG A 94 3.68 7.77 9.75
CA ARG A 94 4.17 8.21 8.44
C ARG A 94 4.38 7.07 7.44
N ILE A 95 3.96 5.86 7.78
CA ILE A 95 3.93 4.72 6.86
C ILE A 95 2.51 4.21 6.78
N LEU A 96 1.94 4.17 5.58
CA LEU A 96 0.64 3.58 5.30
C LEU A 96 0.81 2.25 4.58
N ASN A 97 -0.10 1.31 4.85
CA ASN A 97 -0.22 0.09 4.07
C ASN A 97 -1.67 -0.11 3.63
N ILE A 98 -1.86 -0.65 2.44
CA ILE A 98 -3.15 -1.15 1.99
C ILE A 98 -3.14 -2.67 2.03
N HIS A 99 -4.11 -3.24 2.76
CA HIS A 99 -4.29 -4.69 2.91
C HIS A 99 -5.64 -5.11 2.31
N PRO A 100 -5.68 -6.21 1.51
CA PRO A 100 -6.88 -6.59 0.75
C PRO A 100 -7.90 -7.40 1.58
N SER A 101 -8.13 -7.01 2.83
CA SER A 101 -9.20 -7.53 3.67
C SER A 101 -9.75 -6.47 4.62
N LEU A 102 -10.84 -6.79 5.30
CA LEU A 102 -11.34 -6.01 6.44
C LEU A 102 -10.61 -6.46 7.72
N ILE A 103 -9.51 -5.78 8.07
CA ILE A 103 -8.77 -6.04 9.31
C ILE A 103 -9.76 -5.94 10.51
N PRO A 104 -9.72 -6.87 11.47
CA PRO A 104 -8.68 -7.86 11.75
C PRO A 104 -8.85 -9.23 11.08
N SER A 105 -9.73 -9.38 10.11
CA SER A 105 -9.92 -10.66 9.40
C SER A 105 -8.88 -10.84 8.30
N PHE A 106 -8.35 -12.06 8.14
CA PHE A 106 -7.44 -12.47 7.06
C PHE A 106 -6.24 -11.53 6.88
N CYS A 107 -5.58 -11.15 7.99
CA CYS A 107 -4.44 -10.24 8.03
C CYS A 107 -3.30 -10.82 8.87
N GLY A 108 -2.15 -10.15 8.89
CA GLY A 108 -0.96 -10.56 9.61
C GLY A 108 -0.09 -11.55 8.83
N GLN A 109 0.77 -12.25 9.54
CA GLN A 109 1.78 -13.12 8.94
C GLN A 109 1.16 -14.20 8.04
N GLY A 110 1.60 -14.26 6.79
CA GLY A 110 1.16 -15.26 5.81
C GLY A 110 -0.03 -14.83 4.95
N TYR A 111 -0.73 -13.76 5.29
CA TYR A 111 -1.83 -13.22 4.51
C TYR A 111 -1.36 -12.12 3.56
N TYR A 112 -1.14 -12.47 2.30
CA TYR A 112 -0.77 -11.54 1.23
C TYR A 112 -1.23 -12.05 -0.14
N GLY A 113 -1.44 -11.12 -1.06
CA GLY A 113 -1.83 -11.41 -2.43
C GLY A 113 -3.07 -12.28 -2.51
N LEU A 114 -3.03 -13.32 -3.34
CA LEU A 114 -4.17 -14.20 -3.59
C LEU A 114 -4.61 -15.01 -2.36
N ARG A 115 -3.68 -15.31 -1.45
CA ARG A 115 -3.95 -16.09 -0.22
C ARG A 115 -5.03 -15.48 0.68
N VAL A 116 -5.14 -14.16 0.68
CA VAL A 116 -6.18 -13.46 1.44
C VAL A 116 -7.57 -13.81 0.91
N HIS A 117 -7.73 -13.80 -0.42
CA HIS A 117 -8.99 -14.11 -1.09
C HIS A 117 -9.33 -15.60 -1.03
N GLU A 118 -8.33 -16.47 -1.16
CA GLU A 118 -8.48 -17.91 -0.94
C GLU A 118 -9.03 -18.21 0.47
N ALA A 119 -8.45 -17.57 1.50
CA ALA A 119 -8.88 -17.75 2.88
C ALA A 119 -10.29 -17.21 3.12
N ALA A 120 -10.63 -16.05 2.55
CA ALA A 120 -11.97 -15.47 2.64
C ALA A 120 -13.03 -16.39 2.02
N LEU A 121 -12.75 -16.93 0.83
CA LEU A 121 -13.64 -17.88 0.14
C LEU A 121 -13.76 -19.20 0.91
N ALA A 122 -12.65 -19.76 1.38
CA ALA A 122 -12.64 -20.99 2.16
C ALA A 122 -13.42 -20.85 3.47
N ARG A 123 -13.38 -19.67 4.11
CA ARG A 123 -14.17 -19.38 5.31
C ARG A 123 -15.65 -19.17 5.02
N GLY A 124 -16.01 -18.87 3.77
CA GLY A 124 -17.39 -18.64 3.35
C GLY A 124 -17.96 -17.30 3.82
N VAL A 125 -17.12 -16.28 4.04
CA VAL A 125 -17.58 -14.94 4.40
C VAL A 125 -18.44 -14.35 3.28
N LYS A 126 -19.35 -13.47 3.63
CA LYS A 126 -20.23 -12.78 2.66
C LYS A 126 -19.71 -11.40 2.29
N LEU A 127 -18.87 -10.85 3.15
CA LEU A 127 -18.19 -9.58 2.94
C LEU A 127 -16.69 -9.75 3.17
N THR A 128 -15.92 -9.16 2.30
CA THR A 128 -14.48 -8.89 2.41
C THR A 128 -14.25 -7.40 2.12
N GLY A 129 -13.08 -6.99 1.72
CA GLY A 129 -12.82 -5.60 1.35
C GLY A 129 -11.36 -5.24 1.40
N ALA A 130 -11.08 -3.98 1.67
CA ALA A 130 -9.73 -3.47 1.86
C ALA A 130 -9.65 -2.55 3.07
N THR A 131 -8.47 -2.48 3.65
CA THR A 131 -8.12 -1.62 4.78
C THR A 131 -6.87 -0.84 4.46
N VAL A 132 -6.89 0.48 4.66
CA VAL A 132 -5.69 1.31 4.76
C VAL A 132 -5.45 1.63 6.22
N HIS A 133 -4.24 1.38 6.68
CA HIS A 133 -3.85 1.57 8.08
C HIS A 133 -2.43 2.14 8.19
N PHE A 134 -2.10 2.73 9.32
CA PHE A 134 -0.72 3.05 9.66
C PHE A 134 0.06 1.77 9.97
N VAL A 135 1.33 1.77 9.62
CA VAL A 135 2.23 0.63 9.89
C VAL A 135 2.96 0.85 11.21
N ASN A 136 3.01 -0.21 12.00
CA ASN A 136 3.82 -0.32 13.23
C ASN A 136 4.65 -1.62 13.20
N GLU A 137 5.20 -2.03 14.33
CA GLU A 137 5.99 -3.24 14.47
C GLU A 137 5.19 -4.55 14.33
N ILE A 138 3.87 -4.47 14.40
CA ILE A 138 2.97 -5.63 14.26
C ILE A 138 2.44 -5.68 12.83
N PRO A 139 2.69 -6.75 12.05
CA PRO A 139 2.12 -6.88 10.70
C PRO A 139 0.61 -6.69 10.70
N ASP A 140 0.14 -5.72 9.90
CA ASP A 140 -1.25 -5.29 9.77
C ASP A 140 -1.91 -4.84 11.09
N GLY A 141 -1.13 -4.52 12.13
CA GLY A 141 -1.61 -4.24 13.48
C GLY A 141 -1.76 -2.75 13.84
N GLY A 142 -1.43 -1.84 12.91
CA GLY A 142 -1.50 -0.40 13.16
C GLY A 142 -2.91 0.16 13.08
N GLU A 143 -3.07 1.41 13.50
CA GLU A 143 -4.35 2.13 13.49
C GLU A 143 -4.95 2.23 12.08
N ILE A 144 -6.22 1.87 11.97
CA ILE A 144 -6.97 1.90 10.72
C ILE A 144 -7.33 3.34 10.35
N ILE A 145 -7.07 3.72 9.10
CA ILE A 145 -7.43 5.01 8.54
C ILE A 145 -8.77 4.92 7.83
N LEU A 146 -8.91 3.99 6.88
CA LEU A 146 -10.12 3.77 6.11
C LEU A 146 -10.33 2.28 5.82
N GLN A 147 -11.60 1.89 5.73
CA GLN A 147 -12.01 0.56 5.27
C GLN A 147 -13.15 0.65 4.28
N LYS A 148 -13.22 -0.29 3.35
CA LYS A 148 -14.35 -0.45 2.43
C LYS A 148 -14.68 -1.91 2.25
N ALA A 149 -15.96 -2.25 2.49
CA ALA A 149 -16.49 -3.59 2.30
C ALA A 149 -16.78 -3.88 0.82
N VAL A 150 -16.57 -5.13 0.42
CA VAL A 150 -16.87 -5.69 -0.90
C VAL A 150 -17.61 -7.00 -0.73
N GLU A 151 -18.64 -7.23 -1.53
CA GLU A 151 -19.44 -8.44 -1.48
C GLU A 151 -18.70 -9.64 -2.09
N VAL A 152 -18.78 -10.78 -1.41
CA VAL A 152 -18.37 -12.09 -1.95
C VAL A 152 -19.57 -12.72 -2.63
N ARG A 153 -19.45 -12.98 -3.94
CA ARG A 153 -20.56 -13.47 -4.77
C ARG A 153 -20.48 -14.99 -4.96
N PRO A 154 -21.60 -15.67 -5.11
CA PRO A 154 -21.60 -17.09 -5.44
C PRO A 154 -20.81 -17.35 -6.73
N GLY A 155 -19.91 -18.34 -6.69
CA GLY A 155 -19.07 -18.71 -7.83
C GLY A 155 -17.80 -17.86 -7.99
N ASP A 156 -17.48 -16.97 -7.05
CA ASP A 156 -16.21 -16.26 -7.06
C ASP A 156 -15.02 -17.22 -6.99
N THR A 157 -14.04 -16.99 -7.85
CA THR A 157 -12.68 -17.52 -7.68
C THR A 157 -11.82 -16.51 -6.91
N PRO A 158 -10.68 -16.93 -6.34
CA PRO A 158 -9.76 -16.01 -5.68
C PRO A 158 -9.37 -14.82 -6.56
N GLU A 159 -9.12 -15.06 -7.85
CA GLU A 159 -8.72 -14.03 -8.82
C GLU A 159 -9.85 -13.06 -9.14
N LEU A 160 -11.09 -13.54 -9.25
CA LEU A 160 -12.26 -12.68 -9.47
C LEU A 160 -12.52 -11.80 -8.25
N LEU A 161 -12.42 -12.38 -7.05
CA LEU A 161 -12.59 -11.64 -5.81
C LEU A 161 -11.47 -10.62 -5.63
N GLN A 162 -10.21 -10.99 -5.89
CA GLN A 162 -9.07 -10.07 -5.84
C GLN A 162 -9.30 -8.87 -6.77
N ARG A 163 -9.66 -9.11 -8.01
CA ARG A 163 -9.93 -8.03 -8.97
C ARG A 163 -11.01 -7.09 -8.47
N ARG A 164 -12.13 -7.65 -7.97
CA ARG A 164 -13.24 -6.86 -7.41
C ARG A 164 -12.78 -6.02 -6.22
N VAL A 165 -12.02 -6.59 -5.30
CA VAL A 165 -11.48 -5.84 -4.14
C VAL A 165 -10.57 -4.71 -4.60
N MET A 166 -9.71 -4.94 -5.59
CA MET A 166 -8.89 -3.87 -6.17
C MET A 166 -9.74 -2.74 -6.78
N GLU A 167 -10.70 -3.09 -7.64
CA GLU A 167 -11.52 -2.11 -8.38
C GLU A 167 -12.52 -1.37 -7.48
N GLU A 168 -13.22 -2.10 -6.62
CA GLU A 168 -14.29 -1.54 -5.80
C GLU A 168 -13.80 -0.94 -4.47
N ALA A 169 -12.61 -1.33 -3.97
CA ALA A 169 -12.10 -0.85 -2.69
C ALA A 169 -10.70 -0.24 -2.77
N GLU A 170 -9.66 -1.01 -3.13
CA GLU A 170 -8.28 -0.55 -2.96
C GLU A 170 -7.98 0.75 -3.73
N TRP A 171 -8.31 0.81 -5.02
CA TRP A 171 -8.01 1.95 -5.89
C TRP A 171 -8.78 3.22 -5.52
N GLN A 172 -9.83 3.10 -4.71
CA GLN A 172 -10.59 4.23 -4.19
C GLN A 172 -10.14 4.64 -2.80
N LEU A 173 -9.80 3.65 -1.95
CA LEU A 173 -9.41 3.91 -0.57
C LEU A 173 -8.02 4.53 -0.46
N LEU A 174 -7.06 3.96 -1.20
CA LEU A 174 -5.66 4.35 -1.04
C LEU A 174 -5.43 5.84 -1.35
N PRO A 175 -5.89 6.42 -2.46
CA PRO A 175 -5.73 7.85 -2.70
C PRO A 175 -6.35 8.70 -1.59
N ARG A 176 -7.55 8.36 -1.15
CA ARG A 176 -8.23 9.10 -0.07
C ARG A 176 -7.47 9.04 1.25
N ALA A 177 -6.94 7.86 1.62
CA ALA A 177 -6.18 7.70 2.85
C ALA A 177 -4.85 8.45 2.79
N VAL A 178 -4.18 8.44 1.65
CA VAL A 178 -2.93 9.19 1.43
C VAL A 178 -3.17 10.69 1.55
N GLN A 179 -4.23 11.22 0.94
CA GLN A 179 -4.60 12.64 1.04
C GLN A 179 -4.93 13.02 2.50
N LEU A 180 -5.69 12.19 3.22
CA LEU A 180 -6.02 12.44 4.62
C LEU A 180 -4.76 12.50 5.50
N ALA A 181 -3.85 11.53 5.33
CA ALA A 181 -2.62 11.48 6.10
C ALA A 181 -1.68 12.66 5.77
N ALA A 182 -1.59 13.06 4.50
CA ALA A 182 -0.82 14.23 4.08
C ALA A 182 -1.37 15.53 4.71
N SER A 183 -2.68 15.74 4.63
CA SER A 183 -3.33 16.91 5.24
C SER A 183 -3.20 16.94 6.78
N GLU A 184 -3.14 15.78 7.45
CA GLU A 184 -2.87 15.69 8.88
C GLU A 184 -1.44 16.12 9.22
N LEU A 185 -0.47 15.69 8.41
CA LEU A 185 0.94 16.06 8.59
C LEU A 185 1.16 17.57 8.42
N GLU A 186 0.53 18.19 7.42
CA GLU A 186 0.64 19.65 7.22
C GLU A 186 0.06 20.47 8.35
N ARG A 187 -1.03 20.01 8.97
CA ARG A 187 -1.64 20.69 10.12
C ARG A 187 -0.86 20.56 11.42
N SER A 188 0.06 19.61 11.48
CA SER A 188 0.85 19.30 12.69
C SER A 188 2.19 20.02 12.72
N GLU A 189 2.56 20.74 11.66
CA GLU A 189 3.74 21.61 11.52
C GLU A 189 3.36 23.08 11.73
#